data_6163939ffa8af9129418442e79fa0763
#
_entry.id   6163939ffa8af9129418442e79fa0763
#
_cell.length_a   1.000
_cell.length_b   1.000
_cell.length_c   1.000
_cell.angle_alpha   90.00
_cell.angle_beta   90.00
_cell.angle_gamma   90.00
#
_symmetry.space_group_name_H-M   'P 1'
#
loop_
_entity.id
_entity.type
_entity.pdbx_description
1 polymer ?
#
loop_
_entity_poly.entity_id
_entity_poly.type
_entity_poly.pdbx_seq_one_letter_code
_entity_poly.pdbx_strand_id
1 'polypeptide(L)'
;MITRRYWGLLVLIVVLSVNSGFAEDWPEFRGAGRLGIWHETGVLEQFPDAGLKARWRVPVHAGYSGPAVAGGRVFVTDFEMTNGMRGTERALALDEASGDELWVQEWPADYAGIQWEVGPSATPTVDGDRVYVLGRTGVLSALKVDTGELLWRKNYGEDYGVDRMRWGFDWGFASAPLVDGDRLICFVGGPDARVVAFDKVTGEEVWRALKSDADLGVAQPIIIEAGGARQLIAWDPEEVVSLDPVTGAVYWRQPYVVGGAMTVAMPVQVGQQLFFSTFYDGPMMLTLNQDRPGATVAWKGNSNSEIRTEGLHAVLATPIIDGDYIYGICSYGQLRALNARTGERLWETQDVTVERRRWVSGFLVRHGDRVFMNNDRGELIIARLKPTGYEEISRTHLIDPTSAPGNRRELRKVNWVHPAYANRHILTRNDEEIVSLSMDPADYD
;
A
#
# COMPACT_ATOMS: atom_id res chain seq x y z
N MET A 1 -67.84 38.02 30.49
CA MET A 1 -67.11 36.80 30.07
C MET A 1 -66.31 37.14 28.80
N ILE A 2 -65.02 37.39 28.93
CA ILE A 2 -64.17 37.76 27.82
C ILE A 2 -63.22 36.56 27.55
N THR A 3 -63.41 35.85 26.46
CA THR A 3 -62.59 34.73 26.02
C THR A 3 -61.38 35.23 25.25
N ARG A 4 -60.17 35.16 25.83
CA ARG A 4 -58.90 35.39 25.17
C ARG A 4 -58.52 34.18 24.31
N ARG A 5 -58.41 34.34 23.01
CA ARG A 5 -57.80 33.37 22.07
C ARG A 5 -56.29 33.57 22.05
N TYR A 6 -55.53 32.58 22.48
CA TYR A 6 -54.09 32.53 22.27
C TYR A 6 -53.81 31.91 20.87
N TRP A 7 -53.14 32.67 20.04
CA TRP A 7 -52.53 32.18 18.79
C TRP A 7 -51.11 31.75 19.12
N GLY A 8 -50.89 30.42 19.09
CA GLY A 8 -49.55 29.85 19.19
C GLY A 8 -48.84 29.97 17.83
N LEU A 9 -47.74 30.69 17.80
CA LEU A 9 -46.84 30.77 16.64
C LEU A 9 -46.00 29.48 16.64
N LEU A 10 -46.20 28.59 15.67
CA LEU A 10 -45.35 27.42 15.46
C LEU A 10 -44.12 27.89 14.70
N VAL A 11 -42.97 28.00 15.37
CA VAL A 11 -41.69 28.26 14.74
C VAL A 11 -41.16 26.91 14.23
N LEU A 12 -41.19 26.76 12.91
CA LEU A 12 -40.58 25.61 12.23
C LEU A 12 -39.06 25.82 12.20
N ILE A 13 -38.30 25.16 13.10
CA ILE A 13 -36.85 25.14 13.05
C ILE A 13 -36.48 24.13 11.98
N VAL A 14 -36.09 24.60 10.79
CA VAL A 14 -35.41 23.79 9.76
C VAL A 14 -33.99 23.59 10.24
N VAL A 15 -33.69 22.41 10.80
CA VAL A 15 -32.32 21.99 11.05
C VAL A 15 -31.75 21.58 9.70
N LEU A 16 -30.99 22.49 9.09
CA LEU A 16 -30.09 22.14 8.00
C LEU A 16 -28.96 21.28 8.62
N SER A 17 -29.06 19.98 8.50
CA SER A 17 -27.93 19.09 8.72
C SER A 17 -26.89 19.36 7.65
N VAL A 18 -25.90 20.19 7.98
CA VAL A 18 -24.66 20.26 7.23
C VAL A 18 -24.01 18.88 7.44
N ASN A 19 -24.08 18.03 6.44
CA ASN A 19 -23.22 16.86 6.38
C ASN A 19 -21.78 17.38 6.22
N SER A 20 -21.11 17.67 7.33
CA SER A 20 -19.68 17.85 7.34
C SER A 20 -19.09 16.47 6.96
N GLY A 21 -18.67 16.34 5.71
CA GLY A 21 -17.96 15.15 5.26
C GLY A 21 -16.76 14.92 6.19
N PHE A 22 -16.60 13.69 6.61
CA PHE A 22 -15.50 13.32 7.50
C PHE A 22 -14.20 13.37 6.65
N ALA A 23 -13.26 14.23 7.02
CA ALA A 23 -11.93 14.28 6.43
C ALA A 23 -11.12 13.09 6.97
N GLU A 24 -10.38 12.39 6.13
CA GLU A 24 -9.63 11.21 6.49
C GLU A 24 -8.18 11.33 6.02
N ASP A 25 -7.23 11.17 6.94
CA ASP A 25 -5.82 11.05 6.63
C ASP A 25 -5.49 9.69 5.97
N TRP A 26 -4.36 9.63 5.26
CA TRP A 26 -3.79 8.41 4.65
C TRP A 26 -2.37 8.18 5.17
N PRO A 27 -2.19 7.83 6.46
CA PRO A 27 -0.92 8.00 7.17
C PRO A 27 0.14 6.94 6.85
N GLU A 28 -0.22 5.89 6.13
CA GLU A 28 0.67 4.77 5.80
C GLU A 28 0.26 4.08 4.50
N PHE A 29 1.02 3.05 4.10
CA PHE A 29 0.72 2.23 2.93
C PHE A 29 -0.72 1.71 2.95
N ARG A 30 -1.49 2.01 1.91
CA ARG A 30 -2.91 1.66 1.76
C ARG A 30 -3.85 2.29 2.80
N GLY A 31 -3.47 3.40 3.44
CA GLY A 31 -4.28 4.10 4.43
C GLY A 31 -4.27 3.46 5.80
N ALA A 32 -5.04 4.02 6.71
CA ALA A 32 -5.05 3.61 8.11
C ALA A 32 -5.29 2.10 8.27
N GLY A 33 -4.40 1.46 9.02
CA GLY A 33 -4.42 0.00 9.24
C GLY A 33 -4.12 -0.84 8.00
N ARG A 34 -3.64 -0.24 6.92
CA ARG A 34 -3.30 -0.90 5.63
C ARG A 34 -4.49 -1.55 4.94
N LEU A 35 -5.70 -1.07 5.21
CA LEU A 35 -6.93 -1.73 4.77
C LEU A 35 -7.23 -1.51 3.28
N GLY A 36 -6.73 -0.44 2.66
CA GLY A 36 -7.09 -0.06 1.30
C GLY A 36 -8.57 0.29 1.18
N ILE A 37 -9.09 0.97 2.19
CA ILE A 37 -10.47 1.44 2.25
C ILE A 37 -10.45 2.95 2.44
N TRP A 38 -11.19 3.66 1.63
CA TRP A 38 -11.43 5.08 1.73
C TRP A 38 -12.84 5.32 2.26
N HIS A 39 -12.97 5.95 3.44
CA HIS A 39 -14.26 6.10 4.12
C HIS A 39 -14.90 7.48 3.92
N GLU A 40 -14.19 8.43 3.32
CA GLU A 40 -14.71 9.78 3.12
C GLU A 40 -16.02 9.79 2.32
N THR A 41 -16.87 10.72 2.66
CA THR A 41 -18.15 10.96 1.97
C THR A 41 -18.15 12.30 1.26
N GLY A 42 -19.08 12.49 0.33
CA GLY A 42 -19.17 13.72 -0.46
C GLY A 42 -18.03 13.87 -1.46
N VAL A 43 -17.59 12.76 -2.03
CA VAL A 43 -16.63 12.73 -3.14
C VAL A 43 -17.36 12.50 -4.47
N LEU A 44 -16.74 12.89 -5.58
CA LEU A 44 -17.29 12.68 -6.92
C LEU A 44 -17.73 11.23 -7.13
N GLU A 45 -18.91 11.04 -7.68
CA GLU A 45 -19.42 9.73 -8.08
C GLU A 45 -19.01 9.35 -9.50
N GLN A 46 -18.78 10.37 -10.34
CA GLN A 46 -18.28 10.26 -11.71
C GLN A 46 -17.30 11.41 -11.95
N PHE A 47 -16.35 11.20 -12.83
CA PHE A 47 -15.39 12.23 -13.18
C PHE A 47 -16.00 13.21 -14.19
N PRO A 48 -15.68 14.51 -14.08
CA PRO A 48 -16.02 15.48 -15.12
C PRO A 48 -15.35 15.15 -16.46
N ASP A 49 -15.98 15.49 -17.58
CA ASP A 49 -15.44 15.28 -18.94
C ASP A 49 -14.06 15.94 -19.13
N ALA A 50 -13.81 17.06 -18.43
CA ALA A 50 -12.53 17.78 -18.47
C ALA A 50 -11.44 17.13 -17.60
N GLY A 51 -11.75 16.04 -16.90
CA GLY A 51 -10.87 15.40 -15.93
C GLY A 51 -10.87 16.07 -14.56
N LEU A 52 -10.01 15.57 -13.65
CA LEU A 52 -9.91 16.11 -12.29
C LEU A 52 -9.06 17.40 -12.27
N LYS A 53 -9.50 18.37 -11.46
CA LYS A 53 -8.74 19.59 -11.22
C LYS A 53 -7.57 19.32 -10.27
N ALA A 54 -6.36 19.69 -10.70
CA ALA A 54 -5.21 19.67 -9.80
C ALA A 54 -5.33 20.83 -8.81
N ARG A 55 -5.21 20.52 -7.52
CA ARG A 55 -4.98 21.53 -6.49
C ARG A 55 -3.58 22.11 -6.64
N TRP A 56 -2.59 21.21 -6.82
CA TRP A 56 -1.21 21.57 -7.09
C TRP A 56 -0.46 20.42 -7.79
N ARG A 57 0.68 20.75 -8.40
CA ARG A 57 1.68 19.83 -8.95
C ARG A 57 3.06 20.31 -8.51
N VAL A 58 3.89 19.42 -7.99
CA VAL A 58 5.21 19.75 -7.44
C VAL A 58 6.25 18.80 -8.04
N PRO A 59 7.40 19.31 -8.51
CA PRO A 59 8.49 18.46 -8.98
C PRO A 59 9.04 17.57 -7.87
N VAL A 60 9.30 16.31 -8.19
CA VAL A 60 10.03 15.34 -7.36
C VAL A 60 11.02 14.57 -8.23
N HIS A 61 11.88 13.76 -7.63
CA HIS A 61 12.76 12.85 -8.35
C HIS A 61 12.23 11.42 -8.38
N ALA A 62 13.00 10.48 -8.96
CA ALA A 62 12.57 9.10 -9.15
C ALA A 62 12.15 8.39 -7.86
N GLY A 63 11.13 7.55 -7.93
CA GLY A 63 10.68 6.73 -6.81
C GLY A 63 9.33 6.06 -7.01
N TYR A 64 9.14 4.95 -6.30
CA TYR A 64 7.93 4.12 -6.33
C TYR A 64 7.12 4.17 -5.04
N SER A 65 7.61 4.86 -4.00
CA SER A 65 6.87 5.03 -2.77
C SER A 65 5.62 5.86 -3.01
N GLY A 66 4.47 5.37 -2.58
CA GLY A 66 3.26 6.18 -2.49
C GLY A 66 3.42 7.27 -1.43
N PRO A 67 2.72 8.40 -1.56
CA PRO A 67 2.69 9.41 -0.51
C PRO A 67 1.91 8.93 0.71
N ALA A 68 2.29 9.43 1.89
CA ALA A 68 1.46 9.40 3.10
C ALA A 68 0.94 10.80 3.38
N VAL A 69 -0.30 10.90 3.89
CA VAL A 69 -0.95 12.19 4.20
C VAL A 69 -1.42 12.16 5.65
N ALA A 70 -0.97 13.11 6.45
CA ALA A 70 -1.42 13.25 7.83
C ALA A 70 -1.20 14.66 8.36
N GLY A 71 -2.18 15.16 9.10
CA GLY A 71 -2.09 16.44 9.81
C GLY A 71 -1.80 17.64 8.91
N GLY A 72 -2.38 17.66 7.71
CA GLY A 72 -2.19 18.73 6.72
C GLY A 72 -0.84 18.70 6.01
N ARG A 73 -0.15 17.56 6.00
CA ARG A 73 1.14 17.36 5.33
C ARG A 73 1.13 16.12 4.44
N VAL A 74 1.89 16.20 3.37
CA VAL A 74 2.14 15.10 2.44
C VAL A 74 3.60 14.70 2.57
N PHE A 75 3.84 13.43 2.89
CA PHE A 75 5.20 12.87 3.02
C PHE A 75 5.48 11.97 1.83
N VAL A 76 6.61 12.21 1.17
CA VAL A 76 7.07 11.44 0.01
C VAL A 76 8.57 11.22 0.09
N THR A 77 9.05 10.10 -0.47
CA THR A 77 10.49 9.84 -0.62
C THR A 77 10.86 9.74 -2.08
N ASP A 78 12.04 10.23 -2.45
CA ASP A 78 12.55 10.15 -3.80
C ASP A 78 14.08 9.97 -3.83
N PHE A 79 14.65 9.86 -5.03
CA PHE A 79 16.08 9.71 -5.24
C PHE A 79 16.57 10.62 -6.36
N GLU A 80 17.44 11.54 -6.00
CA GLU A 80 18.16 12.38 -6.94
C GLU A 80 19.46 11.69 -7.37
N MET A 81 19.48 11.21 -8.59
CA MET A 81 20.65 10.53 -9.15
C MET A 81 21.72 11.54 -9.60
N THR A 82 22.94 11.40 -9.11
CA THR A 82 24.03 12.33 -9.43
C THR A 82 25.11 11.73 -10.34
N ASN A 83 25.48 10.47 -10.13
CA ASN A 83 26.53 9.80 -10.93
C ASN A 83 26.31 8.28 -11.01
N GLY A 84 25.93 7.78 -12.16
CA GLY A 84 25.61 6.36 -12.35
C GLY A 84 24.45 5.92 -11.45
N MET A 85 24.69 4.97 -10.55
CA MET A 85 23.68 4.48 -9.57
C MET A 85 23.85 5.15 -8.19
N ARG A 86 24.67 6.20 -8.08
CA ARG A 86 24.87 6.96 -6.85
C ARG A 86 24.09 8.25 -6.87
N GLY A 87 23.62 8.65 -5.70
CA GLY A 87 22.86 9.88 -5.54
C GLY A 87 22.45 10.11 -4.09
N THR A 88 21.35 10.82 -3.94
CA THR A 88 20.80 11.23 -2.67
C THR A 88 19.35 10.74 -2.56
N GLU A 89 19.04 9.91 -1.58
CA GLU A 89 17.65 9.67 -1.18
C GLU A 89 17.17 10.83 -0.34
N ARG A 90 15.92 11.25 -0.56
CA ARG A 90 15.31 12.36 0.15
C ARG A 90 13.95 11.94 0.74
N ALA A 91 13.65 12.47 1.92
CA ALA A 91 12.32 12.48 2.49
C ALA A 91 11.84 13.94 2.52
N LEU A 92 10.69 14.20 1.92
CA LEU A 92 10.10 15.52 1.81
C LEU A 92 8.78 15.55 2.58
N ALA A 93 8.49 16.68 3.22
CA ALA A 93 7.15 17.05 3.63
C ALA A 93 6.69 18.27 2.84
N LEU A 94 5.50 18.15 2.28
CA LEU A 94 4.83 19.22 1.55
C LEU A 94 3.60 19.66 2.34
N ASP A 95 3.24 20.94 2.27
CA ASP A 95 1.96 21.42 2.74
C ASP A 95 0.83 20.81 1.89
N GLU A 96 -0.13 20.19 2.51
CA GLU A 96 -1.20 19.46 1.80
C GLU A 96 -2.08 20.42 0.97
N ALA A 97 -2.27 21.65 1.42
CA ALA A 97 -3.14 22.59 0.75
C ALA A 97 -2.48 23.29 -0.44
N SER A 98 -1.19 23.62 -0.34
CA SER A 98 -0.47 24.41 -1.35
C SER A 98 0.54 23.59 -2.19
N GLY A 99 1.05 22.47 -1.64
CA GLY A 99 2.15 21.73 -2.22
C GLY A 99 3.53 22.33 -1.91
N ASP A 100 3.60 23.42 -1.12
CA ASP A 100 4.87 24.02 -0.77
C ASP A 100 5.74 23.08 0.06
N GLU A 101 7.04 23.02 -0.24
CA GLU A 101 7.99 22.24 0.54
C GLU A 101 8.15 22.85 1.96
N LEU A 102 7.81 22.06 2.98
CA LEU A 102 7.96 22.43 4.37
C LEU A 102 9.35 22.12 4.91
N TRP A 103 9.86 20.93 4.54
CA TRP A 103 11.21 20.49 4.86
C TRP A 103 11.65 19.34 3.95
N VAL A 104 12.96 19.17 3.84
CA VAL A 104 13.60 18.02 3.21
C VAL A 104 14.68 17.45 4.13
N GLN A 105 14.78 16.13 4.19
CA GLN A 105 15.86 15.40 4.87
C GLN A 105 16.54 14.49 3.86
N GLU A 106 17.88 14.54 3.80
CA GLU A 106 18.66 13.90 2.75
C GLU A 106 19.70 12.92 3.33
N TRP A 107 20.02 11.88 2.57
CA TRP A 107 21.15 10.99 2.85
C TRP A 107 21.70 10.36 1.59
N PRO A 108 23.03 10.08 1.54
CA PRO A 108 23.63 9.46 0.35
C PRO A 108 23.14 8.02 0.19
N ALA A 109 22.97 7.60 -1.06
CA ALA A 109 22.62 6.25 -1.42
C ALA A 109 23.39 5.76 -2.66
N ASP A 110 23.76 4.48 -2.64
CA ASP A 110 24.39 3.80 -3.77
C ASP A 110 23.52 2.58 -4.14
N TYR A 111 22.92 2.65 -5.32
CA TYR A 111 22.01 1.63 -5.84
C TYR A 111 22.74 0.57 -6.67
N ALA A 112 24.07 0.51 -6.63
CA ALA A 112 24.83 -0.57 -7.27
C ALA A 112 24.32 -1.94 -6.77
N GLY A 113 24.00 -2.85 -7.71
CA GLY A 113 23.41 -4.15 -7.43
C GLY A 113 21.88 -4.18 -7.39
N ILE A 114 21.19 -3.05 -7.27
CA ILE A 114 19.74 -2.97 -7.42
C ILE A 114 19.41 -2.99 -8.90
N GLN A 115 18.66 -3.99 -9.35
CA GLN A 115 18.39 -4.24 -10.77
C GLN A 115 17.09 -3.62 -11.27
N TRP A 116 16.27 -3.16 -10.37
CA TRP A 116 14.96 -2.61 -10.64
C TRP A 116 15.00 -1.09 -10.46
N GLU A 117 13.95 -0.48 -10.85
CA GLU A 117 13.74 0.94 -10.96
C GLU A 117 14.40 1.75 -9.83
N VAL A 118 14.81 2.93 -10.18
CA VAL A 118 15.51 3.85 -9.29
C VAL A 118 14.53 4.50 -8.31
N GLY A 119 14.94 4.64 -7.07
CA GLY A 119 14.22 5.36 -6.03
C GLY A 119 13.55 4.49 -4.95
N PRO A 120 13.21 5.08 -3.80
CA PRO A 120 12.55 4.40 -2.70
C PRO A 120 11.19 3.82 -3.08
N SER A 121 10.81 2.68 -2.47
CA SER A 121 9.54 2.01 -2.74
C SER A 121 8.66 1.86 -1.50
N ALA A 122 9.23 2.02 -0.30
CA ALA A 122 8.48 1.96 0.93
C ALA A 122 7.72 3.28 1.16
N THR A 123 6.40 3.21 1.31
CA THR A 123 5.58 4.35 1.69
C THR A 123 5.98 4.83 3.10
N PRO A 124 6.14 6.15 3.34
CA PRO A 124 6.34 6.68 4.68
C PRO A 124 5.20 6.27 5.62
N THR A 125 5.51 6.03 6.89
CA THR A 125 4.51 5.74 7.93
C THR A 125 4.52 6.87 8.95
N VAL A 126 3.37 7.52 9.12
CA VAL A 126 3.18 8.63 10.05
C VAL A 126 2.48 8.15 11.31
N ASP A 127 3.04 8.48 12.47
CA ASP A 127 2.45 8.20 13.78
C ASP A 127 2.71 9.34 14.75
N GLY A 128 1.67 10.12 15.05
CA GLY A 128 1.74 11.27 15.92
C GLY A 128 2.71 12.33 15.41
N ASP A 129 3.77 12.59 16.19
CA ASP A 129 4.79 13.60 15.89
C ASP A 129 5.97 13.07 15.05
N ARG A 130 5.88 11.82 14.57
CA ARG A 130 6.96 11.14 13.84
C ARG A 130 6.52 10.64 12.48
N VAL A 131 7.45 10.68 11.53
CA VAL A 131 7.37 9.97 10.26
C VAL A 131 8.57 9.02 10.14
N TYR A 132 8.27 7.77 9.80
CA TYR A 132 9.27 6.73 9.58
C TYR A 132 9.44 6.51 8.08
N VAL A 133 10.67 6.61 7.61
CA VAL A 133 11.01 6.46 6.20
C VAL A 133 12.08 5.38 6.04
N LEU A 134 11.91 4.55 5.02
CA LEU A 134 12.85 3.50 4.67
C LEU A 134 13.38 3.72 3.27
N GLY A 135 14.66 3.97 3.17
CA GLY A 135 15.37 4.05 1.89
C GLY A 135 15.54 2.67 1.23
N ARG A 136 15.70 2.67 -0.08
CA ARG A 136 15.86 1.45 -0.89
C ARG A 136 17.07 0.62 -0.49
N THR A 137 18.07 1.26 0.08
CA THR A 137 19.32 0.64 0.52
C THR A 137 19.30 0.14 1.97
N GLY A 138 18.16 0.28 2.67
CA GLY A 138 17.99 -0.19 4.05
C GLY A 138 18.36 0.86 5.11
N VAL A 139 18.33 2.14 4.76
CA VAL A 139 18.45 3.23 5.73
C VAL A 139 17.05 3.56 6.26
N LEU A 140 16.78 3.19 7.51
CA LEU A 140 15.55 3.51 8.22
C LEU A 140 15.77 4.74 9.09
N SER A 141 14.93 5.75 8.94
CA SER A 141 15.01 6.99 9.72
C SER A 141 13.66 7.33 10.37
N ALA A 142 13.70 7.80 11.62
CA ALA A 142 12.57 8.46 12.26
C ALA A 142 12.83 9.96 12.26
N LEU A 143 11.89 10.73 11.72
CA LEU A 143 11.98 12.18 11.58
C LEU A 143 10.82 12.84 12.32
N LYS A 144 11.03 14.07 12.81
CA LYS A 144 9.93 14.90 13.30
C LYS A 144 9.01 15.31 12.15
N VAL A 145 7.71 15.12 12.32
CA VAL A 145 6.68 15.52 11.34
C VAL A 145 6.77 16.99 10.98
N ASP A 146 6.98 17.86 11.99
CA ASP A 146 6.93 19.31 11.79
C ASP A 146 8.18 19.92 11.14
N THR A 147 9.35 19.34 11.35
CA THR A 147 10.64 19.98 11.00
C THR A 147 11.58 19.11 10.15
N GLY A 148 11.28 17.81 9.99
CA GLY A 148 12.19 16.86 9.35
C GLY A 148 13.45 16.54 10.18
N GLU A 149 13.55 17.03 11.44
CA GLU A 149 14.68 16.74 12.31
C GLU A 149 14.85 15.23 12.49
N LEU A 150 16.07 14.74 12.25
CA LEU A 150 16.42 13.34 12.46
C LEU A 150 16.43 13.02 13.96
N LEU A 151 15.52 12.13 14.37
CA LEU A 151 15.43 11.65 15.75
C LEU A 151 16.37 10.46 16.00
N TRP A 152 16.31 9.48 15.11
CA TRP A 152 17.21 8.32 15.10
C TRP A 152 17.28 7.68 13.72
N ARG A 153 18.33 6.88 13.49
CA ARG A 153 18.56 6.18 12.21
C ARG A 153 19.13 4.79 12.45
N LYS A 154 18.77 3.84 11.59
CA LYS A 154 19.35 2.50 11.45
C LYS A 154 19.84 2.28 10.04
N ASN A 155 20.91 1.50 9.90
CA ASN A 155 21.38 1.02 8.61
C ASN A 155 21.38 -0.52 8.65
N TYR A 156 20.48 -1.14 7.89
CA TYR A 156 20.30 -2.60 7.95
C TYR A 156 21.56 -3.37 7.55
N GLY A 157 22.36 -2.84 6.62
CA GLY A 157 23.66 -3.42 6.27
C GLY A 157 24.65 -3.40 7.39
N GLU A 158 24.82 -2.25 8.03
CA GLU A 158 25.81 -2.01 9.10
C GLU A 158 25.38 -2.61 10.43
N ASP A 159 24.10 -2.42 10.82
CA ASP A 159 23.60 -2.79 12.15
C ASP A 159 23.18 -4.27 12.23
N TYR A 160 22.81 -4.90 11.09
CA TYR A 160 22.26 -6.26 11.06
C TYR A 160 22.98 -7.20 10.08
N GLY A 161 24.05 -6.75 9.44
CA GLY A 161 24.85 -7.56 8.54
C GLY A 161 24.12 -8.01 7.28
N VAL A 162 23.17 -7.20 6.80
CA VAL A 162 22.43 -7.50 5.56
C VAL A 162 23.36 -7.35 4.36
N ASP A 163 23.60 -8.44 3.63
CA ASP A 163 24.34 -8.42 2.37
C ASP A 163 23.42 -8.03 1.21
N ARG A 164 23.47 -6.78 0.81
CA ARG A 164 22.68 -6.23 -0.32
C ARG A 164 23.10 -6.77 -1.69
N MET A 165 24.27 -7.38 -1.80
CA MET A 165 24.75 -7.97 -3.05
C MET A 165 24.30 -9.42 -3.21
N ARG A 166 23.59 -9.97 -2.24
CA ARG A 166 23.03 -11.29 -2.29
C ARG A 166 21.86 -11.34 -3.29
N TRP A 167 21.72 -12.45 -4.00
CA TRP A 167 20.54 -12.75 -4.83
C TRP A 167 19.25 -12.60 -4.01
N GLY A 168 18.25 -11.94 -4.57
CA GLY A 168 16.98 -11.63 -3.88
C GLY A 168 16.93 -10.23 -3.25
N PHE A 169 18.06 -9.54 -3.12
CA PHE A 169 18.10 -8.12 -2.74
C PHE A 169 18.15 -7.14 -3.93
N ASP A 170 18.14 -7.64 -5.14
CA ASP A 170 18.07 -6.82 -6.36
C ASP A 170 16.84 -5.89 -6.42
N TRP A 171 15.82 -6.17 -5.61
CA TRP A 171 14.63 -5.32 -5.45
C TRP A 171 14.85 -4.17 -4.45
N GLY A 172 15.89 -4.24 -3.62
CA GLY A 172 16.07 -3.36 -2.47
C GLY A 172 14.96 -3.53 -1.41
N PHE A 173 14.95 -2.65 -0.41
CA PHE A 173 13.94 -2.66 0.64
C PHE A 173 12.68 -1.90 0.20
N ALA A 174 11.51 -2.53 0.34
CA ALA A 174 10.22 -1.97 -0.11
C ALA A 174 9.08 -2.17 0.90
N SER A 175 9.29 -2.94 1.97
CA SER A 175 8.27 -3.13 3.01
C SER A 175 8.24 -1.91 3.94
N ALA A 176 7.13 -1.16 3.90
CA ALA A 176 6.95 0.01 4.76
C ALA A 176 6.99 -0.38 6.24
N PRO A 177 7.65 0.40 7.11
CA PRO A 177 7.63 0.19 8.55
C PRO A 177 6.20 0.15 9.10
N LEU A 178 5.91 -0.78 10.02
CA LEU A 178 4.60 -0.95 10.64
C LEU A 178 4.64 -0.47 12.09
N VAL A 179 3.84 0.52 12.44
CA VAL A 179 3.66 0.93 13.84
C VAL A 179 2.63 0.02 14.52
N ASP A 180 3.00 -0.53 15.67
CA ASP A 180 2.15 -1.33 16.54
C ASP A 180 2.34 -0.96 18.02
N GLY A 181 1.46 -0.13 18.55
CA GLY A 181 1.60 0.45 19.89
C GLY A 181 2.88 1.27 20.01
N ASP A 182 3.79 0.86 20.89
CA ASP A 182 5.09 1.51 21.10
C ASP A 182 6.20 0.94 20.20
N ARG A 183 5.88 0.07 19.26
CA ARG A 183 6.84 -0.63 18.41
C ARG A 183 6.76 -0.15 16.97
N LEU A 184 7.92 -0.12 16.33
CA LEU A 184 8.08 -0.01 14.90
C LEU A 184 8.61 -1.35 14.38
N ILE A 185 7.79 -2.09 13.66
CA ILE A 185 8.11 -3.44 13.15
C ILE A 185 8.58 -3.32 11.71
N CYS A 186 9.76 -3.89 11.42
CA CYS A 186 10.41 -3.78 10.12
C CYS A 186 10.91 -5.14 9.63
N PHE A 187 10.84 -5.35 8.32
CA PHE A 187 11.52 -6.45 7.65
C PHE A 187 12.95 -6.01 7.32
N VAL A 188 13.89 -6.53 8.10
CA VAL A 188 15.30 -6.14 8.04
C VAL A 188 16.11 -7.09 7.16
N GLY A 189 15.86 -8.39 7.25
CA GLY A 189 16.50 -9.40 6.37
C GLY A 189 17.90 -9.82 6.78
N GLY A 190 18.34 -9.49 7.99
CA GLY A 190 19.61 -10.00 8.54
C GLY A 190 19.55 -11.50 8.85
N PRO A 191 20.67 -12.22 8.94
CA PRO A 191 20.73 -13.68 9.12
C PRO A 191 19.99 -14.20 10.35
N ASP A 192 19.93 -13.44 11.41
CA ASP A 192 19.22 -13.74 12.67
C ASP A 192 18.16 -12.67 13.02
N ALA A 193 17.90 -11.76 12.11
CA ALA A 193 17.08 -10.56 12.28
C ALA A 193 16.22 -10.29 11.03
N ARG A 194 15.44 -11.26 10.58
CA ARG A 194 14.57 -11.04 9.40
C ARG A 194 13.48 -10.05 9.72
N VAL A 195 12.93 -10.12 10.92
CA VAL A 195 11.95 -9.18 11.44
C VAL A 195 12.50 -8.59 12.73
N VAL A 196 12.46 -7.28 12.85
CA VAL A 196 12.92 -6.55 14.04
C VAL A 196 11.84 -5.57 14.47
N ALA A 197 11.57 -5.52 15.77
CA ALA A 197 10.80 -4.45 16.36
C ALA A 197 11.73 -3.51 17.11
N PHE A 198 11.59 -2.24 16.82
CA PHE A 198 12.25 -1.16 17.51
C PHE A 198 11.25 -0.46 18.44
N ASP A 199 11.74 0.11 19.54
CA ASP A 199 11.01 1.17 20.23
C ASP A 199 10.85 2.35 19.25
N LYS A 200 9.61 2.73 18.96
CA LYS A 200 9.34 3.73 17.92
C LYS A 200 9.88 5.12 18.25
N VAL A 201 10.11 5.41 19.54
CA VAL A 201 10.59 6.72 20.03
C VAL A 201 12.10 6.80 20.00
N THR A 202 12.79 5.77 20.46
CA THR A 202 14.25 5.76 20.66
C THR A 202 15.01 5.07 19.54
N GLY A 203 14.37 4.19 18.76
CA GLY A 203 15.02 3.33 17.78
C GLY A 203 15.79 2.16 18.43
N GLU A 204 15.71 1.96 19.75
CA GLU A 204 16.31 0.80 20.39
C GLU A 204 15.60 -0.48 19.99
N GLU A 205 16.36 -1.56 19.79
CA GLU A 205 15.80 -2.86 19.47
C GLU A 205 15.05 -3.43 20.68
N VAL A 206 13.78 -3.78 20.48
CA VAL A 206 12.94 -4.44 21.51
C VAL A 206 13.05 -5.95 21.38
N TRP A 207 12.88 -6.46 20.16
CA TRP A 207 13.07 -7.87 19.84
C TRP A 207 13.46 -8.05 18.37
N ARG A 208 14.11 -9.17 18.07
CA ARG A 208 14.35 -9.67 16.73
C ARG A 208 13.86 -11.11 16.60
N ALA A 209 13.42 -11.48 15.41
CA ALA A 209 12.86 -12.79 15.14
C ALA A 209 13.25 -13.30 13.76
N LEU A 210 13.10 -14.61 13.61
CA LEU A 210 13.30 -15.39 12.41
C LEU A 210 14.76 -15.41 11.95
N LYS A 211 15.35 -16.59 12.14
CA LYS A 211 16.66 -16.91 11.63
C LYS A 211 16.51 -17.68 10.34
N SER A 212 16.93 -17.10 9.24
CA SER A 212 16.88 -17.71 7.93
C SER A 212 17.90 -17.07 6.99
N ASP A 213 18.39 -17.88 6.07
CA ASP A 213 19.18 -17.45 4.93
C ASP A 213 18.31 -17.24 3.66
N ALA A 214 17.01 -17.33 3.75
CA ALA A 214 16.10 -17.08 2.64
C ALA A 214 16.21 -15.66 2.09
N ASP A 215 15.79 -15.45 0.86
CA ASP A 215 15.65 -14.13 0.29
C ASP A 215 14.61 -13.31 1.06
N LEU A 216 14.77 -11.98 1.08
CA LEU A 216 13.78 -11.10 1.70
C LEU A 216 12.60 -10.91 0.74
N GLY A 217 11.40 -11.18 1.21
CA GLY A 217 10.19 -10.75 0.54
C GLY A 217 9.98 -9.25 0.72
N VAL A 218 9.19 -8.65 -0.16
CA VAL A 218 8.84 -7.22 -0.12
C VAL A 218 7.37 -6.98 0.24
N ALA A 219 6.60 -8.03 0.53
CA ALA A 219 5.23 -7.92 1.02
C ALA A 219 5.19 -7.14 2.34
N GLN A 220 4.14 -6.33 2.49
CA GLN A 220 3.97 -5.53 3.69
C GLN A 220 3.56 -6.41 4.87
N PRO A 221 4.15 -6.21 6.08
CA PRO A 221 3.67 -6.86 7.30
C PRO A 221 2.26 -6.35 7.66
N ILE A 222 1.45 -7.23 8.23
CA ILE A 222 0.12 -6.89 8.75
C ILE A 222 -0.07 -7.46 10.15
N ILE A 223 -0.89 -6.78 10.96
CA ILE A 223 -1.42 -7.34 12.19
C ILE A 223 -2.82 -7.86 11.94
N ILE A 224 -3.07 -9.09 12.35
CA ILE A 224 -4.39 -9.72 12.31
C ILE A 224 -4.87 -10.05 13.72
N GLU A 225 -6.19 -10.22 13.85
CA GLU A 225 -6.80 -10.73 15.07
C GLU A 225 -7.49 -12.06 14.78
N ALA A 226 -6.99 -13.14 15.38
CA ALA A 226 -7.56 -14.48 15.23
C ALA A 226 -7.10 -15.39 16.37
N GLY A 227 -7.91 -16.41 16.70
CA GLY A 227 -7.57 -17.37 17.76
C GLY A 227 -7.34 -16.72 19.12
N GLY A 228 -8.09 -15.64 19.42
CA GLY A 228 -7.99 -14.91 20.70
C GLY A 228 -6.68 -14.12 20.88
N ALA A 229 -5.88 -13.90 19.82
CA ALA A 229 -4.63 -13.17 19.90
C ALA A 229 -4.43 -12.25 18.68
N ARG A 230 -3.67 -11.16 18.92
CA ARG A 230 -3.09 -10.35 17.86
C ARG A 230 -1.88 -11.09 17.30
N GLN A 231 -1.73 -11.10 16.00
CA GLN A 231 -0.70 -11.85 15.29
C GLN A 231 -0.07 -10.98 14.20
N LEU A 232 1.24 -10.85 14.24
CA LEU A 232 2.00 -10.26 13.14
C LEU A 232 2.21 -11.33 12.06
N ILE A 233 1.77 -11.06 10.86
CA ILE A 233 2.01 -11.93 9.71
C ILE A 233 3.22 -11.44 8.95
N ALA A 234 4.26 -12.25 8.95
CA ALA A 234 5.46 -12.10 8.14
C ALA A 234 5.44 -13.13 7.02
N TRP A 235 5.63 -12.68 5.79
CA TRP A 235 5.65 -13.55 4.63
C TRP A 235 6.93 -13.34 3.83
N ASP A 236 7.73 -14.37 3.77
CA ASP A 236 8.92 -14.42 2.93
C ASP A 236 8.76 -15.48 1.80
N PRO A 237 9.75 -15.60 0.89
CA PRO A 237 9.65 -16.53 -0.23
C PRO A 237 9.61 -18.03 0.14
N GLU A 238 9.86 -18.40 1.38
CA GLU A 238 9.85 -19.79 1.84
C GLU A 238 8.59 -20.14 2.63
N GLU A 239 8.09 -19.18 3.43
CA GLU A 239 7.00 -19.46 4.37
C GLU A 239 6.21 -18.22 4.79
N VAL A 240 5.02 -18.43 5.29
CA VAL A 240 4.24 -17.49 6.09
C VAL A 240 4.48 -17.81 7.56
N VAL A 241 4.85 -16.81 8.34
CA VAL A 241 5.05 -16.94 9.79
C VAL A 241 4.14 -16.01 10.53
N SER A 242 3.47 -16.50 11.54
CA SER A 242 2.73 -15.71 12.51
C SER A 242 3.54 -15.55 13.79
N LEU A 243 3.67 -14.32 14.25
CA LEU A 243 4.43 -13.94 15.43
C LEU A 243 3.55 -13.19 16.43
N ASP A 244 3.89 -13.29 17.69
CA ASP A 244 3.43 -12.36 18.72
C ASP A 244 4.04 -10.98 18.43
N PRO A 245 3.25 -9.93 18.13
CA PRO A 245 3.82 -8.62 17.83
C PRO A 245 4.49 -7.94 19.03
N VAL A 246 4.22 -8.42 20.25
CA VAL A 246 4.80 -7.86 21.48
C VAL A 246 6.18 -8.43 21.76
N THR A 247 6.39 -9.72 21.51
CA THR A 247 7.59 -10.46 21.91
C THR A 247 8.43 -11.01 20.75
N GLY A 248 7.88 -11.05 19.52
CA GLY A 248 8.51 -11.71 18.38
C GLY A 248 8.44 -13.24 18.43
N ALA A 249 7.77 -13.83 19.43
CA ALA A 249 7.63 -15.28 19.54
C ALA A 249 6.77 -15.85 18.41
N VAL A 250 7.22 -16.96 17.81
CA VAL A 250 6.48 -17.61 16.73
C VAL A 250 5.26 -18.34 17.26
N TYR A 251 4.09 -18.04 16.73
CA TYR A 251 2.86 -18.76 17.00
C TYR A 251 2.71 -19.98 16.09
N TRP A 252 2.84 -19.78 14.75
CA TRP A 252 2.75 -20.86 13.77
C TRP A 252 3.53 -20.52 12.51
N ARG A 253 3.79 -21.55 11.69
CA ARG A 253 4.43 -21.46 10.38
C ARG A 253 3.62 -22.22 9.35
N GLN A 254 3.55 -21.69 8.14
CA GLN A 254 2.96 -22.35 6.98
C GLN A 254 3.95 -22.28 5.81
N PRO A 255 4.53 -23.42 5.39
CA PRO A 255 5.38 -23.46 4.21
C PRO A 255 4.65 -22.95 2.96
N TYR A 256 5.28 -22.03 2.25
CA TYR A 256 4.79 -21.46 1.00
C TYR A 256 5.97 -20.96 0.18
N VAL A 257 6.62 -21.88 -0.51
CA VAL A 257 7.77 -21.58 -1.37
C VAL A 257 7.28 -20.83 -2.61
N VAL A 258 7.88 -19.67 -2.87
CA VAL A 258 7.52 -18.75 -3.96
C VAL A 258 8.73 -18.51 -4.85
N GLY A 259 8.59 -18.82 -6.14
CA GLY A 259 9.65 -18.63 -7.13
C GLY A 259 10.06 -17.17 -7.31
N GLY A 260 11.37 -16.93 -7.44
CA GLY A 260 11.94 -15.62 -7.73
C GLY A 260 11.70 -14.57 -6.64
N ALA A 261 11.52 -14.96 -5.40
CA ALA A 261 11.25 -14.10 -4.26
C ALA A 261 10.03 -13.16 -4.45
N MET A 262 9.04 -13.56 -5.27
CA MET A 262 7.92 -12.73 -5.71
C MET A 262 6.79 -12.62 -4.68
N THR A 263 7.13 -12.45 -3.39
CA THR A 263 6.18 -12.11 -2.32
C THR A 263 6.02 -10.59 -2.24
N VAL A 264 5.11 -10.02 -3.01
CA VAL A 264 4.96 -8.56 -3.18
C VAL A 264 3.59 -8.08 -2.72
N ALA A 265 2.51 -8.70 -3.22
CA ALA A 265 1.16 -8.34 -2.81
C ALA A 265 0.95 -8.61 -1.31
N MET A 266 0.40 -7.64 -0.61
CA MET A 266 0.16 -7.76 0.84
C MET A 266 -0.88 -8.85 1.13
N PRO A 267 -0.72 -9.67 2.20
CA PRO A 267 -1.75 -10.58 2.66
C PRO A 267 -3.04 -9.84 3.04
N VAL A 268 -4.20 -10.48 2.84
CA VAL A 268 -5.51 -9.89 3.16
C VAL A 268 -6.29 -10.80 4.08
N GLN A 269 -6.72 -10.27 5.24
CA GLN A 269 -7.61 -10.97 6.16
C GLN A 269 -9.05 -10.48 6.02
N VAL A 270 -10.01 -11.42 5.96
CA VAL A 270 -11.43 -11.15 6.17
C VAL A 270 -12.02 -12.28 7.03
N GLY A 271 -12.45 -11.92 8.23
CA GLY A 271 -12.91 -12.90 9.21
C GLY A 271 -11.82 -13.92 9.52
N GLN A 272 -12.12 -15.20 9.30
CA GLN A 272 -11.17 -16.31 9.50
C GLN A 272 -10.35 -16.67 8.26
N GLN A 273 -10.50 -15.96 7.18
CA GLN A 273 -9.77 -16.19 5.95
C GLN A 273 -8.55 -15.28 5.88
N LEU A 274 -7.39 -15.85 5.54
CA LEU A 274 -6.16 -15.11 5.26
C LEU A 274 -5.66 -15.51 3.88
N PHE A 275 -5.69 -14.57 2.96
CA PHE A 275 -5.42 -14.79 1.55
C PHE A 275 -4.06 -14.26 1.14
N PHE A 276 -3.36 -15.03 0.34
CA PHE A 276 -2.08 -14.71 -0.27
C PHE A 276 -2.17 -14.87 -1.79
N SER A 277 -1.50 -13.99 -2.52
CA SER A 277 -1.39 -14.08 -3.97
C SER A 277 0.01 -13.69 -4.41
N THR A 278 0.59 -14.43 -5.32
CA THR A 278 1.95 -14.23 -5.82
C THR A 278 2.01 -14.48 -7.32
N PHE A 279 2.99 -13.86 -7.97
CA PHE A 279 3.18 -13.94 -9.42
C PHE A 279 3.43 -15.37 -9.92
N TYR A 280 4.33 -16.09 -9.26
CA TYR A 280 4.53 -17.53 -9.42
C TYR A 280 3.81 -18.29 -8.30
N ASP A 281 3.57 -19.58 -8.46
CA ASP A 281 3.05 -20.50 -7.42
C ASP A 281 1.63 -20.20 -6.91
N GLY A 282 0.93 -19.28 -7.55
CA GLY A 282 -0.52 -19.07 -7.43
C GLY A 282 -1.00 -18.49 -6.10
N PRO A 283 -2.32 -18.46 -5.92
CA PRO A 283 -2.93 -18.02 -4.67
C PRO A 283 -2.98 -19.12 -3.63
N MET A 284 -3.01 -18.73 -2.35
CA MET A 284 -3.27 -19.61 -1.21
C MET A 284 -4.27 -18.95 -0.26
N MET A 285 -5.25 -19.71 0.19
CA MET A 285 -6.17 -19.34 1.26
C MET A 285 -5.90 -20.17 2.50
N LEU A 286 -5.67 -19.49 3.63
CA LEU A 286 -5.62 -20.13 4.94
C LEU A 286 -6.93 -19.88 5.68
N THR A 287 -7.35 -20.88 6.46
CA THR A 287 -8.38 -20.74 7.49
C THR A 287 -7.69 -20.60 8.85
N LEU A 288 -7.94 -19.47 9.52
CA LEU A 288 -7.43 -19.18 10.86
C LEU A 288 -8.24 -19.90 11.91
N ASN A 289 -7.57 -20.43 12.94
CA ASN A 289 -8.24 -21.08 14.07
C ASN A 289 -9.03 -20.06 14.93
N GLN A 290 -10.07 -20.50 15.58
CA GLN A 290 -10.94 -19.63 16.41
C GLN A 290 -10.47 -19.51 17.87
N ASP A 291 -9.89 -20.56 18.41
CA ASP A 291 -9.63 -20.74 19.84
C ASP A 291 -8.18 -20.49 20.26
N ARG A 292 -7.26 -20.48 19.30
CA ARG A 292 -5.83 -20.24 19.53
C ARG A 292 -5.15 -19.81 18.23
N PRO A 293 -3.99 -19.11 18.28
CA PRO A 293 -3.20 -18.85 17.09
C PRO A 293 -2.88 -20.13 16.30
N GLY A 294 -3.16 -20.12 15.02
CA GLY A 294 -2.96 -21.26 14.13
C GLY A 294 -3.70 -21.07 12.82
N ALA A 295 -3.28 -21.78 11.79
CA ALA A 295 -3.87 -21.74 10.46
C ALA A 295 -3.80 -23.12 9.78
N THR A 296 -4.72 -23.36 8.85
CA THR A 296 -4.72 -24.52 7.95
C THR A 296 -4.96 -24.07 6.52
N VAL A 297 -4.35 -24.74 5.55
CA VAL A 297 -4.60 -24.46 4.14
C VAL A 297 -6.03 -24.88 3.80
N ALA A 298 -6.86 -23.93 3.44
CA ALA A 298 -8.21 -24.18 2.92
C ALA A 298 -8.13 -24.65 1.46
N TRP A 299 -7.36 -23.93 0.66
CA TRP A 299 -7.06 -24.29 -0.72
C TRP A 299 -5.79 -23.56 -1.21
N LYS A 300 -5.15 -24.08 -2.24
CA LYS A 300 -4.00 -23.48 -2.93
C LYS A 300 -4.17 -23.66 -4.44
N GLY A 301 -3.76 -22.68 -5.22
CA GLY A 301 -3.69 -22.80 -6.68
C GLY A 301 -2.68 -23.87 -7.11
N ASN A 302 -2.93 -24.51 -8.26
CA ASN A 302 -2.11 -25.60 -8.76
C ASN A 302 -1.01 -25.15 -9.72
N SER A 303 -1.12 -23.94 -10.28
CA SER A 303 -0.17 -23.43 -11.25
C SER A 303 0.99 -22.71 -10.60
N ASN A 304 2.21 -23.03 -11.01
CA ASN A 304 3.42 -22.26 -10.70
C ASN A 304 3.81 -21.28 -11.85
N SER A 305 2.97 -21.17 -12.87
CA SER A 305 3.22 -20.35 -14.06
C SER A 305 2.49 -19.01 -13.97
N GLU A 306 3.17 -17.93 -14.28
CA GLU A 306 2.55 -16.60 -14.40
C GLU A 306 1.71 -16.42 -15.67
N ILE A 307 1.85 -17.34 -16.64
CA ILE A 307 1.12 -17.31 -17.93
C ILE A 307 -0.11 -18.22 -17.90
N ARG A 308 0.06 -19.43 -17.37
CA ARG A 308 -1.01 -20.44 -17.26
C ARG A 308 -1.66 -20.37 -15.88
N THR A 309 -2.32 -19.27 -15.61
CA THR A 309 -2.92 -18.97 -14.33
C THR A 309 -4.38 -19.40 -14.29
N GLU A 310 -4.76 -20.19 -13.29
CA GLU A 310 -6.15 -20.60 -13.06
C GLU A 310 -6.85 -19.63 -12.11
N GLY A 311 -6.19 -19.30 -11.00
CA GLY A 311 -6.65 -18.36 -9.99
C GLY A 311 -6.13 -16.94 -10.19
N LEU A 312 -5.79 -16.29 -9.10
CA LEU A 312 -5.24 -14.93 -9.09
C LEU A 312 -3.72 -14.98 -8.81
N HIS A 313 -2.93 -14.51 -9.75
CA HIS A 313 -1.48 -14.38 -9.63
C HIS A 313 -1.11 -12.90 -9.61
N ALA A 314 -1.36 -12.23 -8.47
CA ALA A 314 -1.07 -10.81 -8.31
C ALA A 314 0.45 -10.55 -8.24
N VAL A 315 0.85 -9.39 -8.77
CA VAL A 315 2.25 -8.92 -8.71
C VAL A 315 2.36 -7.80 -7.70
N LEU A 316 1.92 -6.60 -8.07
CA LEU A 316 2.06 -5.39 -7.27
C LEU A 316 0.78 -5.07 -6.47
N ALA A 317 -0.37 -5.39 -7.05
CA ALA A 317 -1.65 -5.03 -6.50
C ALA A 317 -2.11 -5.98 -5.40
N THR A 318 -2.42 -5.45 -4.23
CA THR A 318 -3.09 -6.20 -3.17
C THR A 318 -4.55 -6.44 -3.55
N PRO A 319 -5.03 -7.69 -3.53
CA PRO A 319 -6.42 -8.01 -3.83
C PRO A 319 -7.39 -7.45 -2.79
N ILE A 320 -8.67 -7.40 -3.15
CA ILE A 320 -9.79 -7.10 -2.27
C ILE A 320 -10.56 -8.39 -2.01
N ILE A 321 -10.96 -8.63 -0.76
CA ILE A 321 -11.94 -9.66 -0.42
C ILE A 321 -13.23 -8.95 -0.01
N ASP A 322 -14.35 -9.33 -0.63
CA ASP A 322 -15.68 -8.83 -0.32
C ASP A 322 -16.64 -10.00 -0.15
N GLY A 323 -16.95 -10.34 1.11
CA GLY A 323 -17.73 -11.52 1.45
C GLY A 323 -17.09 -12.82 0.93
N ASP A 324 -17.80 -13.52 0.06
CA ASP A 324 -17.39 -14.79 -0.53
C ASP A 324 -16.57 -14.62 -1.83
N TYR A 325 -16.11 -13.40 -2.16
CA TYR A 325 -15.46 -13.10 -3.44
C TYR A 325 -14.11 -12.41 -3.25
N ILE A 326 -13.16 -12.75 -4.13
CA ILE A 326 -11.84 -12.12 -4.22
C ILE A 326 -11.76 -11.40 -5.57
N TYR A 327 -11.31 -10.15 -5.54
CA TYR A 327 -11.06 -9.36 -6.75
C TYR A 327 -9.63 -8.87 -6.78
N GLY A 328 -8.95 -8.98 -7.93
CA GLY A 328 -7.56 -8.52 -8.04
C GLY A 328 -7.04 -8.54 -9.46
N ILE A 329 -5.93 -7.84 -9.67
CA ILE A 329 -5.22 -7.80 -10.95
C ILE A 329 -4.20 -8.94 -11.00
N CYS A 330 -4.33 -9.78 -12.03
CA CYS A 330 -3.46 -10.92 -12.26
C CYS A 330 -2.19 -10.52 -13.02
N SER A 331 -1.25 -11.43 -13.12
CA SER A 331 0.11 -11.30 -13.67
C SER A 331 0.28 -10.63 -15.04
N TYR A 332 -0.74 -10.67 -15.87
CA TYR A 332 -0.77 -10.05 -17.21
C TYR A 332 -1.87 -8.97 -17.32
N GLY A 333 -2.26 -8.38 -16.21
CA GLY A 333 -3.18 -7.26 -16.15
C GLY A 333 -4.67 -7.62 -16.14
N GLN A 334 -5.05 -8.89 -16.15
CA GLN A 334 -6.46 -9.26 -16.06
C GLN A 334 -7.02 -8.92 -14.67
N LEU A 335 -8.07 -8.14 -14.59
CA LEU A 335 -8.91 -8.08 -13.41
C LEU A 335 -9.73 -9.37 -13.33
N ARG A 336 -9.70 -10.03 -12.19
CA ARG A 336 -10.38 -11.31 -11.95
C ARG A 336 -11.26 -11.26 -10.72
N ALA A 337 -12.35 -12.02 -10.78
CA ALA A 337 -13.11 -12.41 -9.60
C ALA A 337 -12.96 -13.92 -9.36
N LEU A 338 -12.74 -14.28 -8.10
CA LEU A 338 -12.70 -15.67 -7.65
C LEU A 338 -13.72 -15.90 -6.53
N ASN A 339 -14.20 -17.13 -6.43
CA ASN A 339 -14.87 -17.58 -5.24
C ASN A 339 -13.85 -17.76 -4.10
N ALA A 340 -14.04 -17.07 -2.97
CA ALA A 340 -13.08 -17.08 -1.86
C ALA A 340 -12.98 -18.45 -1.17
N ARG A 341 -14.03 -19.29 -1.22
CA ARG A 341 -14.04 -20.61 -0.58
C ARG A 341 -13.33 -21.69 -1.39
N THR A 342 -13.34 -21.55 -2.72
CA THR A 342 -12.80 -22.59 -3.62
C THR A 342 -11.58 -22.18 -4.43
N GLY A 343 -11.34 -20.86 -4.57
CA GLY A 343 -10.33 -20.30 -5.47
C GLY A 343 -10.72 -20.33 -6.94
N GLU A 344 -11.92 -20.82 -7.28
CA GLU A 344 -12.42 -20.89 -8.65
C GLU A 344 -12.63 -19.50 -9.24
N ARG A 345 -12.12 -19.28 -10.46
CA ARG A 345 -12.32 -18.04 -11.19
C ARG A 345 -13.75 -17.97 -11.75
N LEU A 346 -14.46 -16.89 -11.40
CA LEU A 346 -15.81 -16.63 -11.85
C LEU A 346 -15.84 -15.89 -13.20
N TRP A 347 -14.96 -14.88 -13.32
CA TRP A 347 -14.79 -14.11 -14.55
C TRP A 347 -13.43 -13.41 -14.60
N GLU A 348 -13.06 -12.91 -15.76
CA GLU A 348 -11.94 -12.00 -15.98
C GLU A 348 -12.23 -10.96 -17.04
N THR A 349 -11.63 -9.77 -16.95
CA THR A 349 -11.64 -8.73 -17.98
C THR A 349 -10.26 -8.07 -18.09
N GLN A 350 -9.99 -7.47 -19.26
CA GLN A 350 -8.81 -6.66 -19.52
C GLN A 350 -9.12 -5.15 -19.51
N ASP A 351 -10.36 -4.76 -19.26
CA ASP A 351 -10.82 -3.38 -19.43
C ASP A 351 -10.13 -2.38 -18.51
N VAL A 352 -9.69 -2.81 -17.32
CA VAL A 352 -9.01 -1.95 -16.34
C VAL A 352 -7.62 -1.55 -16.84
N THR A 353 -6.85 -2.48 -17.36
CA THR A 353 -5.45 -2.27 -17.77
C THR A 353 -5.26 -2.11 -19.26
N VAL A 354 -6.31 -2.40 -20.04
CA VAL A 354 -6.44 -2.22 -21.50
C VAL A 354 -5.53 -3.14 -22.32
N GLU A 355 -4.45 -3.66 -21.77
CA GLU A 355 -3.52 -4.53 -22.49
C GLU A 355 -3.14 -5.78 -21.70
N ARG A 356 -2.88 -6.84 -22.42
CA ARG A 356 -2.39 -8.09 -21.84
C ARG A 356 -0.88 -8.20 -22.03
N ARG A 357 -0.14 -7.75 -21.01
CA ARG A 357 1.33 -7.85 -20.96
C ARG A 357 1.80 -8.21 -19.56
N ARG A 358 2.96 -8.84 -19.48
CA ARG A 358 3.63 -9.15 -18.24
C ARG A 358 3.88 -7.88 -17.43
N TRP A 359 3.63 -7.89 -16.12
CA TRP A 359 3.81 -6.81 -15.17
C TRP A 359 2.78 -5.67 -15.24
N VAL A 360 1.87 -5.68 -16.18
CA VAL A 360 0.76 -4.73 -16.20
C VAL A 360 -0.06 -4.88 -14.93
N SER A 361 -0.34 -3.79 -14.26
CA SER A 361 -0.95 -3.80 -12.92
C SER A 361 -1.89 -2.62 -12.68
N GLY A 362 -2.54 -2.62 -11.51
CA GLY A 362 -3.39 -1.54 -11.04
C GLY A 362 -3.74 -1.75 -9.57
N PHE A 363 -3.83 -0.68 -8.81
CA PHE A 363 -4.09 -0.68 -7.37
C PHE A 363 -5.58 -0.50 -7.08
N LEU A 364 -6.10 -1.21 -6.10
CA LEU A 364 -7.51 -1.23 -5.75
C LEU A 364 -7.73 -0.62 -4.36
N VAL A 365 -8.66 0.33 -4.25
CA VAL A 365 -9.10 0.94 -3.00
C VAL A 365 -10.62 0.88 -2.93
N ARG A 366 -11.17 0.35 -1.84
CA ARG A 366 -12.62 0.26 -1.62
C ARG A 366 -13.18 1.60 -1.17
N HIS A 367 -14.40 1.91 -1.63
CA HIS A 367 -15.16 3.06 -1.18
C HIS A 367 -16.67 2.73 -1.21
N GLY A 368 -17.20 2.31 -0.09
CA GLY A 368 -18.59 1.81 -0.03
C GLY A 368 -18.82 0.61 -0.96
N ASP A 369 -19.74 0.75 -1.92
CA ASP A 369 -20.06 -0.26 -2.94
C ASP A 369 -19.21 -0.11 -4.23
N ARG A 370 -18.30 0.86 -4.25
CA ARG A 370 -17.42 1.16 -5.38
C ARG A 370 -15.98 0.75 -5.08
N VAL A 371 -15.20 0.60 -6.14
CA VAL A 371 -13.76 0.41 -6.09
C VAL A 371 -13.11 1.45 -6.99
N PHE A 372 -12.15 2.16 -6.43
CA PHE A 372 -11.25 3.04 -7.16
C PHE A 372 -10.03 2.24 -7.59
N MET A 373 -9.71 2.27 -8.88
CA MET A 373 -8.61 1.50 -9.45
C MET A 373 -7.65 2.42 -10.20
N ASN A 374 -6.41 2.50 -9.71
CA ASN A 374 -5.33 3.22 -10.38
C ASN A 374 -4.54 2.23 -11.21
N ASN A 375 -4.63 2.31 -12.54
CA ASN A 375 -3.84 1.46 -13.41
C ASN A 375 -2.43 2.04 -13.67
N ASP A 376 -1.54 1.21 -14.18
CA ASP A 376 -0.17 1.58 -14.48
C ASP A 376 0.01 2.50 -15.69
N ARG A 377 -1.11 2.93 -16.32
CA ARG A 377 -1.15 3.95 -17.37
C ARG A 377 -1.39 5.36 -16.80
N GLY A 378 -1.49 5.48 -15.48
CA GLY A 378 -1.78 6.75 -14.80
C GLY A 378 -3.25 7.15 -14.85
N GLU A 379 -4.16 6.21 -15.08
CA GLU A 379 -5.60 6.44 -15.06
C GLU A 379 -6.21 6.03 -13.73
N LEU A 380 -7.27 6.72 -13.33
CA LEU A 380 -8.16 6.36 -12.23
C LEU A 380 -9.51 5.92 -12.79
N ILE A 381 -10.01 4.82 -12.28
CA ILE A 381 -11.27 4.21 -12.67
C ILE A 381 -12.15 4.07 -11.45
N ILE A 382 -13.41 4.50 -11.52
CA ILE A 382 -14.46 4.17 -10.56
C ILE A 382 -15.27 3.02 -11.16
N ALA A 383 -15.42 1.94 -10.39
CA ALA A 383 -16.20 0.78 -10.85
C ALA A 383 -16.96 0.11 -9.70
N ARG A 384 -17.91 -0.75 -10.06
CA ARG A 384 -18.48 -1.77 -9.17
C ARG A 384 -17.99 -3.14 -9.57
N LEU A 385 -17.54 -3.89 -8.57
CA LEU A 385 -17.15 -5.29 -8.73
C LEU A 385 -18.28 -6.17 -8.18
N LYS A 386 -18.79 -7.07 -9.05
CA LYS A 386 -19.87 -8.00 -8.71
C LYS A 386 -19.42 -9.43 -9.00
N PRO A 387 -20.02 -10.44 -8.35
CA PRO A 387 -19.75 -11.84 -8.71
C PRO A 387 -20.03 -12.17 -10.18
N THR A 388 -20.89 -11.38 -10.82
CA THR A 388 -21.35 -11.56 -12.21
C THR A 388 -20.56 -10.74 -13.23
N GLY A 389 -19.68 -9.83 -12.79
CA GLY A 389 -18.88 -9.02 -13.72
C GLY A 389 -18.39 -7.69 -13.15
N TYR A 390 -17.67 -6.99 -14.01
CA TYR A 390 -17.13 -5.65 -13.85
C TYR A 390 -18.06 -4.62 -14.48
N GLU A 391 -18.30 -3.52 -13.78
CA GLU A 391 -19.11 -2.40 -14.27
C GLU A 391 -18.32 -1.11 -14.07
N GLU A 392 -17.75 -0.57 -15.14
CA GLU A 392 -17.08 0.74 -15.11
C GLU A 392 -18.11 1.86 -15.01
N ILE A 393 -17.89 2.77 -14.07
CA ILE A 393 -18.75 3.96 -13.89
C ILE A 393 -18.12 5.15 -14.58
N SER A 394 -16.81 5.36 -14.39
CA SER A 394 -16.10 6.52 -14.90
C SER A 394 -14.60 6.29 -14.93
N ARG A 395 -13.89 6.92 -15.87
CA ARG A 395 -12.44 6.88 -16.01
C ARG A 395 -11.88 8.26 -16.28
N THR A 396 -10.72 8.57 -15.70
CA THR A 396 -10.00 9.82 -15.95
C THR A 396 -8.50 9.59 -15.93
N HIS A 397 -7.75 10.45 -16.59
CA HIS A 397 -6.29 10.49 -16.51
C HIS A 397 -5.85 11.35 -15.32
N LEU A 398 -4.86 10.87 -14.55
CA LEU A 398 -4.30 11.58 -13.40
C LEU A 398 -2.91 12.15 -13.69
N ILE A 399 -2.01 11.31 -14.20
CA ILE A 399 -0.59 11.59 -14.34
C ILE A 399 0.03 10.71 -15.43
N ASP A 400 1.00 11.24 -16.15
CA ASP A 400 1.71 10.48 -17.19
C ASP A 400 2.65 9.43 -16.56
N PRO A 401 2.68 8.20 -17.05
CA PRO A 401 3.65 7.21 -16.62
C PRO A 401 5.05 7.57 -17.15
N THR A 402 6.02 7.71 -16.26
CA THR A 402 7.40 8.09 -16.61
C THR A 402 8.41 6.98 -16.43
N SER A 403 8.15 6.04 -15.51
CA SER A 403 9.08 4.94 -15.21
C SER A 403 9.23 3.98 -16.37
N ALA A 404 10.46 3.79 -16.82
CA ALA A 404 10.81 2.78 -17.82
C ALA A 404 11.36 1.56 -17.09
N PRO A 405 10.58 0.44 -16.96
CA PRO A 405 11.00 -0.70 -16.16
C PRO A 405 12.26 -1.35 -16.70
N GLY A 406 13.41 -0.89 -16.31
CA GLY A 406 14.76 -1.42 -16.52
C GLY A 406 14.95 -2.31 -17.74
N ASN A 407 15.19 -3.61 -17.52
CA ASN A 407 15.34 -4.62 -18.55
C ASN A 407 14.00 -5.24 -19.05
N ARG A 408 12.85 -4.68 -18.66
CA ARG A 408 11.50 -5.13 -19.03
C ARG A 408 11.08 -4.54 -20.38
N ARG A 409 11.79 -4.87 -21.43
CA ARG A 409 11.62 -4.31 -22.78
C ARG A 409 10.23 -4.51 -23.39
N GLU A 410 9.48 -5.48 -22.89
CA GLU A 410 8.11 -5.76 -23.32
C GLU A 410 7.07 -4.79 -22.76
N LEU A 411 7.42 -3.98 -21.77
CA LEU A 411 6.50 -3.06 -21.15
C LEU A 411 6.84 -1.60 -21.51
N ARG A 412 5.80 -0.82 -21.78
CA ARG A 412 5.87 0.64 -21.94
C ARG A 412 6.30 1.32 -20.63
N LYS A 413 6.42 2.65 -20.62
CA LYS A 413 6.48 3.41 -19.39
C LYS A 413 5.26 3.14 -18.52
N VAL A 414 5.45 3.05 -17.21
CA VAL A 414 4.44 2.68 -16.22
C VAL A 414 4.40 3.69 -15.06
N ASN A 415 3.29 3.68 -14.33
CA ASN A 415 3.14 4.27 -13.02
C ASN A 415 2.79 3.14 -12.02
N TRP A 416 3.77 2.69 -11.22
CA TRP A 416 3.60 1.66 -10.22
C TRP A 416 3.55 2.22 -8.80
N VAL A 417 3.06 3.43 -8.64
CA VAL A 417 2.95 4.11 -7.36
C VAL A 417 1.57 3.85 -6.74
N HIS A 418 1.56 3.45 -5.48
CA HIS A 418 0.34 3.34 -4.70
C HIS A 418 -0.17 4.76 -4.35
N PRO A 419 -1.35 5.19 -4.80
CA PRO A 419 -1.87 6.53 -4.49
C PRO A 419 -2.33 6.63 -3.03
N ALA A 420 -2.41 7.86 -2.51
CA ALA A 420 -3.10 8.18 -1.28
C ALA A 420 -4.48 8.79 -1.59
N TYR A 421 -5.45 8.51 -0.71
CA TYR A 421 -6.81 9.01 -0.76
C TYR A 421 -7.10 9.74 0.55
N ALA A 422 -6.96 11.05 0.55
CA ALA A 422 -7.04 11.85 1.77
C ALA A 422 -7.75 13.18 1.51
N ASN A 423 -8.58 13.59 2.46
CA ASN A 423 -9.18 14.93 2.51
C ASN A 423 -9.87 15.32 1.19
N ARG A 424 -10.63 14.37 0.60
CA ARG A 424 -11.28 14.44 -0.72
C ARG A 424 -10.32 14.73 -1.88
N HIS A 425 -9.08 14.29 -1.76
CA HIS A 425 -8.09 14.38 -2.82
C HIS A 425 -7.47 13.02 -3.08
N ILE A 426 -6.99 12.86 -4.30
CA ILE A 426 -6.15 11.74 -4.70
C ILE A 426 -4.77 12.30 -4.95
N LEU A 427 -3.79 11.76 -4.23
CA LEU A 427 -2.40 12.12 -4.38
C LEU A 427 -1.64 10.96 -5.02
N THR A 428 -0.98 11.24 -6.12
CA THR A 428 -0.13 10.25 -6.81
C THR A 428 1.11 10.93 -7.37
N ARG A 429 2.10 10.13 -7.73
CA ARG A 429 3.35 10.65 -8.29
C ARG A 429 3.85 9.77 -9.43
N ASN A 430 4.77 10.32 -10.19
CA ASN A 430 5.67 9.60 -11.09
C ASN A 430 7.13 9.93 -10.74
N ASP A 431 8.09 9.73 -11.66
CA ASP A 431 9.51 10.05 -11.41
C ASP A 431 9.85 11.54 -11.58
N GLU A 432 8.88 12.38 -11.92
CA GLU A 432 9.10 13.79 -12.26
C GLU A 432 8.26 14.75 -11.40
N GLU A 433 7.06 14.31 -10.98
CA GLU A 433 6.14 15.14 -10.21
C GLU A 433 5.28 14.33 -9.23
N ILE A 434 4.80 15.00 -8.19
CA ILE A 434 3.68 14.58 -7.35
C ILE A 434 2.51 15.54 -7.56
N VAL A 435 1.29 15.01 -7.60
CA VAL A 435 0.07 15.77 -7.87
C VAL A 435 -0.99 15.50 -6.81
N SER A 436 -1.73 16.54 -6.41
CA SER A 436 -2.96 16.48 -5.62
C SER A 436 -4.14 16.85 -6.51
N LEU A 437 -5.09 15.94 -6.66
CA LEU A 437 -6.26 16.07 -7.54
C LEU A 437 -7.54 16.05 -6.72
N SER A 438 -8.41 17.04 -6.93
CA SER A 438 -9.63 17.18 -6.15
C SER A 438 -10.69 16.15 -6.54
N MET A 439 -11.31 15.55 -5.53
CA MET A 439 -12.52 14.74 -5.62
C MET A 439 -13.71 15.44 -4.94
N ASP A 440 -13.54 16.68 -4.48
CA ASP A 440 -14.64 17.46 -3.88
C ASP A 440 -15.55 17.99 -4.99
N PRO A 441 -16.85 17.63 -5.03
CA PRO A 441 -17.80 18.18 -6.02
C PRO A 441 -17.85 19.71 -6.04
N ALA A 442 -17.64 20.37 -4.89
CA ALA A 442 -17.67 21.83 -4.80
C ALA A 442 -16.60 22.54 -5.65
N ASP A 443 -15.54 21.84 -6.03
CA ASP A 443 -14.51 22.39 -6.91
C ASP A 443 -14.93 22.43 -8.39
N TYR A 444 -16.08 21.84 -8.74
CA TYR A 444 -16.56 21.68 -10.12
C TYR A 444 -17.86 22.41 -10.42
N ASP A 445 -18.50 23.04 -9.42
CA ASP A 445 -19.72 23.84 -9.53
C ASP A 445 -19.47 25.25 -10.14
#